data_733a43d441d645e0ab153c4ea65f20a5
#
_entry.id   733a43d441d645e0ab153c4ea65f20a5
#
_cell.length_a   1.000
_cell.length_b   1.000
_cell.length_c   1.000
_cell.angle_alpha   90.00
_cell.angle_beta   90.00
_cell.angle_gamma   90.00
#
_symmetry.space_group_name_H-M   'P 1'
#
loop_
_entity.id
_entity.type
_entity.pdbx_description
1 polymer ?
#
loop_
_entity_poly.entity_id
_entity_poly.type
_entity_poly.pdbx_seq_one_letter_code
_entity_poly.pdbx_strand_id
1 'polypeptide(L)'
;MCIRDRLFINCCPRGESRTERLARALLRTLGEYEELRLYDEPLHPLGRADIAKRDALLAEKKYDDEMFRYARQFAAADRIVIAAPLWDLSFPAQLKVYLENIYVTGIVTKYSEAGEPVGLCRASELYYVTTSGGPFDGRFGYDYWKTIAQDCFGIPTVKLLEAENLDI
;
A
#
# COMPACT_ATOMS: atom_id res chain seq x y z
N MET A 1 18.20 0.40 16.83
CA MET A 1 17.29 0.08 15.71
C MET A 1 15.89 0.46 16.16
N CYS A 2 15.32 1.54 15.62
CA CYS A 2 14.06 2.10 16.08
C CYS A 2 12.91 1.16 15.68
N ILE A 3 12.05 0.80 16.64
CA ILE A 3 10.96 -0.19 16.52
C ILE A 3 9.79 0.33 15.63
N ARG A 4 9.91 1.51 15.01
CA ARG A 4 8.80 2.25 14.37
C ARG A 4 8.67 2.07 12.85
N ASP A 5 9.37 1.08 12.26
CA ASP A 5 9.56 1.10 10.82
C ASP A 5 8.74 0.01 10.09
N ARG A 6 7.66 -0.51 10.72
CA ARG A 6 6.74 -1.47 10.09
C ARG A 6 5.37 -0.85 9.96
N LEU A 7 4.86 -0.84 8.74
CA LEU A 7 3.56 -0.27 8.40
C LEU A 7 2.56 -1.38 8.04
N PHE A 8 1.46 -1.44 8.78
CA PHE A 8 0.33 -2.30 8.45
C PHE A 8 -0.79 -1.49 7.83
N ILE A 9 -1.02 -1.70 6.54
CA ILE A 9 -2.08 -1.08 5.76
C ILE A 9 -3.28 -2.02 5.77
N ASN A 10 -4.29 -1.69 6.55
CA ASN A 10 -5.48 -2.49 6.72
C ASN A 10 -6.62 -1.96 5.83
N CYS A 11 -6.92 -2.70 4.76
CA CYS A 11 -8.01 -2.40 3.83
C CYS A 11 -9.18 -3.39 4.00
N CYS A 12 -9.48 -3.78 5.24
CA CYS A 12 -10.53 -4.72 5.57
C CYS A 12 -11.72 -3.97 6.21
N PRO A 13 -12.84 -3.78 5.49
CA PRO A 13 -13.96 -2.97 6.00
C PRO A 13 -14.85 -3.71 7.00
N ARG A 14 -14.77 -5.04 7.04
CA ARG A 14 -15.61 -5.85 7.93
C ARG A 14 -14.98 -5.98 9.32
N GLY A 15 -15.78 -5.86 10.38
CA GLY A 15 -15.34 -6.05 11.76
C GLY A 15 -14.77 -7.44 12.06
N GLU A 16 -15.27 -8.48 11.39
CA GLU A 16 -14.76 -9.86 11.47
C GLU A 16 -14.18 -10.28 10.12
N SER A 17 -13.06 -9.68 9.75
CA SER A 17 -12.39 -9.99 8.49
C SER A 17 -11.45 -11.21 8.60
N ARG A 18 -11.66 -12.21 7.75
CA ARG A 18 -10.74 -13.36 7.61
C ARG A 18 -9.36 -12.90 7.14
N THR A 19 -9.31 -11.94 6.22
CA THR A 19 -8.06 -11.35 5.73
C THR A 19 -7.30 -10.64 6.84
N GLU A 20 -7.98 -9.84 7.67
CA GLU A 20 -7.36 -9.16 8.80
C GLU A 20 -6.83 -10.17 9.83
N ARG A 21 -7.58 -11.23 10.14
CA ARG A 21 -7.10 -12.29 11.04
C ARG A 21 -5.82 -12.96 10.54
N LEU A 22 -5.75 -13.24 9.23
CA LEU A 22 -4.57 -13.83 8.61
C LEU A 22 -3.38 -12.85 8.68
N ALA A 23 -3.59 -11.57 8.37
CA ALA A 23 -2.57 -10.54 8.49
C ALA A 23 -2.04 -10.39 9.92
N ARG A 24 -2.93 -10.39 10.91
CA ARG A 24 -2.51 -10.30 12.33
C ARG A 24 -1.71 -11.51 12.79
N ALA A 25 -1.98 -12.70 12.24
CA ALA A 25 -1.16 -13.88 12.51
C ALA A 25 0.28 -13.67 11.98
N LEU A 26 0.44 -13.11 10.80
CA LEU A 26 1.75 -12.73 10.25
C LEU A 26 2.42 -11.64 11.10
N LEU A 27 1.69 -10.59 11.43
CA LEU A 27 2.22 -9.45 12.20
C LEU A 27 2.77 -9.86 13.57
N ARG A 28 2.17 -10.86 14.23
CA ARG A 28 2.72 -11.41 15.49
C ARG A 28 4.14 -11.97 15.33
N THR A 29 4.50 -12.45 14.15
CA THR A 29 5.87 -12.93 13.87
C THR A 29 6.84 -11.82 13.49
N LEU A 30 6.32 -10.68 13.02
CA LEU A 30 7.13 -9.55 12.57
C LEU A 30 7.44 -8.55 13.70
N GLY A 31 6.68 -8.55 14.79
CA GLY A 31 6.83 -7.65 15.94
C GLY A 31 5.96 -6.39 15.84
N GLU A 32 6.33 -5.33 16.55
CA GLU A 32 5.55 -4.08 16.62
C GLU A 32 5.41 -3.39 15.26
N TYR A 33 4.27 -2.75 15.05
CA TYR A 33 3.92 -2.07 13.79
C TYR A 33 3.00 -0.87 14.06
N GLU A 34 3.00 0.06 13.13
CA GLU A 34 1.99 1.12 13.04
C GLU A 34 0.86 0.66 12.12
N GLU A 35 -0.38 0.74 12.59
CA GLU A 35 -1.55 0.35 11.79
C GLU A 35 -2.20 1.56 11.17
N LEU A 36 -2.46 1.49 9.87
CA LEU A 36 -3.24 2.43 9.08
C LEU A 36 -4.52 1.72 8.58
N ARG A 37 -5.66 2.05 9.21
CA ARG A 37 -6.96 1.54 8.78
C ARG A 37 -7.54 2.46 7.72
N LEU A 38 -7.51 2.04 6.46
CA LEU A 38 -7.86 2.90 5.33
C LEU A 38 -9.31 3.41 5.36
N TYR A 39 -10.23 2.64 5.95
CA TYR A 39 -11.64 3.05 6.06
C TYR A 39 -11.91 4.04 7.21
N ASP A 40 -10.96 4.22 8.12
CA ASP A 40 -11.05 5.19 9.22
C ASP A 40 -10.31 6.50 8.89
N GLU A 41 -9.58 6.53 7.76
CA GLU A 41 -8.81 7.68 7.31
C GLU A 41 -9.63 8.60 6.39
N PRO A 42 -9.38 9.92 6.40
CA PRO A 42 -10.06 10.88 5.51
C PRO A 42 -9.51 10.81 4.08
N LEU A 43 -9.33 9.58 3.57
CA LEU A 43 -8.88 9.33 2.20
C LEU A 43 -10.05 9.36 1.23
N HIS A 44 -9.88 10.09 0.14
CA HIS A 44 -10.85 10.17 -0.94
C HIS A 44 -10.16 10.15 -2.31
N PRO A 45 -10.86 9.79 -3.39
CA PRO A 45 -10.33 9.90 -4.73
C PRO A 45 -9.90 11.33 -5.03
N LEU A 46 -8.74 11.48 -5.67
CA LEU A 46 -8.20 12.80 -6.00
C LEU A 46 -9.06 13.49 -7.05
N GLY A 47 -9.72 14.57 -6.65
CA GLY A 47 -10.51 15.43 -7.52
C GLY A 47 -9.67 16.52 -8.20
N ARG A 48 -10.32 17.35 -9.01
CA ARG A 48 -9.65 18.43 -9.76
C ARG A 48 -8.88 19.39 -8.84
N ALA A 49 -9.45 19.76 -7.70
CA ALA A 49 -8.82 20.68 -6.75
C ALA A 49 -7.60 20.04 -6.06
N ASP A 50 -7.70 18.73 -5.74
CA ASP A 50 -6.59 17.99 -5.14
C ASP A 50 -5.41 17.90 -6.09
N ILE A 51 -5.67 17.61 -7.37
CA ILE A 51 -4.62 17.55 -8.40
C ILE A 51 -3.95 18.91 -8.57
N ALA A 52 -4.73 19.99 -8.65
CA ALA A 52 -4.16 21.35 -8.79
C ALA A 52 -3.29 21.72 -7.57
N LYS A 53 -3.74 21.41 -6.35
CA LYS A 53 -2.95 21.60 -5.13
C LYS A 53 -1.68 20.76 -5.14
N ARG A 54 -1.78 19.48 -5.51
CA ARG A 54 -0.64 18.55 -5.60
C ARG A 54 0.41 19.08 -6.57
N ASP A 55 0.00 19.51 -7.76
CA ASP A 55 0.90 20.01 -8.80
C ASP A 55 1.64 21.26 -8.32
N ALA A 56 0.94 22.19 -7.65
CA ALA A 56 1.54 23.40 -7.09
C ALA A 56 2.59 23.06 -6.01
N LEU A 57 2.25 22.14 -5.09
CA LEU A 57 3.18 21.71 -4.03
C LEU A 57 4.42 21.01 -4.59
N LEU A 58 4.26 20.17 -5.62
CA LEU A 58 5.38 19.49 -6.28
C LEU A 58 6.28 20.47 -7.04
N ALA A 59 5.73 21.48 -7.70
CA ALA A 59 6.49 22.51 -8.38
C ALA A 59 7.36 23.31 -7.40
N GLU A 60 6.86 23.54 -6.17
CA GLU A 60 7.58 24.20 -5.09
C GLU A 60 8.44 23.27 -4.23
N LYS A 61 8.45 21.96 -4.54
CA LYS A 61 9.15 20.91 -3.77
C LYS A 61 8.76 20.87 -2.28
N LYS A 62 7.51 21.19 -1.97
CA LYS A 62 6.94 21.14 -0.61
C LYS A 62 6.52 19.73 -0.23
N TYR A 63 7.46 18.80 -0.16
CA TYR A 63 7.21 17.38 0.14
C TYR A 63 6.79 17.11 1.59
N ASP A 64 6.96 18.08 2.48
CA ASP A 64 6.57 18.04 3.89
C ASP A 64 5.10 18.45 4.14
N ASP A 65 4.39 18.93 3.11
CA ASP A 65 2.96 19.28 3.24
C ASP A 65 2.14 18.06 3.73
N GLU A 66 1.10 18.35 4.52
CA GLU A 66 0.21 17.34 5.09
C GLU A 66 -0.49 16.48 4.03
N MET A 67 -0.69 17.01 2.83
CA MET A 67 -1.24 16.27 1.70
C MET A 67 -0.43 15.01 1.38
N PHE A 68 0.87 15.02 1.65
CA PHE A 68 1.80 13.93 1.33
C PHE A 68 2.13 13.05 2.54
N ARG A 69 1.41 13.16 3.66
CA ARG A 69 1.73 12.41 4.88
C ARG A 69 1.74 10.89 4.67
N TYR A 70 0.78 10.35 3.92
CA TYR A 70 0.71 8.91 3.63
C TYR A 70 1.85 8.44 2.72
N ALA A 71 2.22 9.25 1.74
CA ALA A 71 3.36 8.96 0.87
C ALA A 71 4.67 8.92 1.66
N ARG A 72 4.90 9.88 2.57
CA ARG A 72 6.08 9.89 3.45
C ARG A 72 6.08 8.71 4.41
N GLN A 73 4.94 8.38 5.01
CA GLN A 73 4.80 7.23 5.90
C GLN A 73 5.15 5.92 5.18
N PHE A 74 4.59 5.74 3.97
CA PHE A 74 4.86 4.56 3.14
C PHE A 74 6.34 4.46 2.74
N ALA A 75 6.92 5.57 2.27
CA ALA A 75 8.31 5.62 1.82
C ALA A 75 9.32 5.37 2.95
N ALA A 76 8.98 5.75 4.18
CA ALA A 76 9.86 5.63 5.35
C ALA A 76 9.79 4.26 6.04
N ALA A 77 8.80 3.42 5.73
CA ALA A 77 8.65 2.11 6.34
C ALA A 77 9.75 1.14 5.90
N ASP A 78 10.27 0.33 6.82
CA ASP A 78 11.25 -0.74 6.52
C ASP A 78 10.60 -2.02 6.03
N ARG A 79 9.38 -2.29 6.49
CA ARG A 79 8.52 -3.39 6.06
C ARG A 79 7.09 -2.93 5.96
N ILE A 80 6.39 -3.46 4.97
CA ILE A 80 4.99 -3.11 4.71
C ILE A 80 4.17 -4.39 4.66
N VAL A 81 3.03 -4.38 5.33
CA VAL A 81 2.01 -5.43 5.23
C VAL A 81 0.73 -4.79 4.73
N ILE A 82 0.21 -5.28 3.62
CA ILE A 82 -1.09 -4.87 3.08
C ILE A 82 -2.07 -6.03 3.30
N ALA A 83 -3.18 -5.77 3.98
CA ALA A 83 -4.28 -6.71 4.09
C ALA A 83 -5.47 -6.20 3.27
N ALA A 84 -5.83 -6.93 2.22
CA ALA A 84 -6.91 -6.59 1.32
C ALA A 84 -7.67 -7.85 0.87
N PRO A 85 -8.98 -7.99 1.17
CA PRO A 85 -9.76 -9.12 0.69
C PRO A 85 -9.86 -9.09 -0.85
N LEU A 86 -10.00 -10.27 -1.46
CA LEU A 86 -10.27 -10.37 -2.90
C LEU A 86 -11.73 -10.01 -3.17
N TRP A 87 -11.95 -8.86 -3.78
CA TRP A 87 -13.25 -8.37 -4.21
C TRP A 87 -13.23 -8.11 -5.71
N ASP A 88 -14.22 -8.62 -6.42
CA ASP A 88 -14.40 -8.39 -7.85
C ASP A 88 -13.11 -8.66 -8.66
N LEU A 89 -12.45 -9.79 -8.34
CA LEU A 89 -11.17 -10.23 -8.90
C LEU A 89 -9.96 -9.35 -8.53
N SER A 90 -10.11 -8.36 -7.66
CA SER A 90 -9.07 -7.41 -7.29
C SER A 90 -9.09 -7.13 -5.77
N PHE A 91 -8.74 -5.95 -5.38
CA PHE A 91 -8.80 -5.44 -4.01
C PHE A 91 -9.89 -4.37 -3.86
N PRO A 92 -10.34 -4.03 -2.65
CA PRO A 92 -11.32 -2.99 -2.44
C PRO A 92 -10.86 -1.64 -3.00
N ALA A 93 -11.81 -0.84 -3.51
CA ALA A 93 -11.54 0.46 -4.12
C ALA A 93 -10.72 1.40 -3.22
N GLN A 94 -10.90 1.32 -1.89
CA GLN A 94 -10.16 2.15 -0.94
C GLN A 94 -8.65 1.93 -1.00
N LEU A 95 -8.18 0.73 -1.34
CA LEU A 95 -6.75 0.49 -1.54
C LEU A 95 -6.22 1.19 -2.79
N LYS A 96 -7.03 1.31 -3.85
CA LYS A 96 -6.67 2.08 -5.05
C LYS A 96 -6.63 3.58 -4.74
N VAL A 97 -7.60 4.08 -3.96
CA VAL A 97 -7.59 5.46 -3.47
C VAL A 97 -6.31 5.75 -2.68
N TYR A 98 -5.93 4.85 -1.77
CA TYR A 98 -4.68 4.96 -1.02
C TYR A 98 -3.46 4.99 -1.95
N LEU A 99 -3.39 4.07 -2.92
CA LEU A 99 -2.29 4.04 -3.89
C LEU A 99 -2.16 5.35 -4.65
N GLU A 100 -3.26 5.93 -5.13
CA GLU A 100 -3.23 7.22 -5.83
C GLU A 100 -2.76 8.37 -4.94
N ASN A 101 -3.09 8.33 -3.66
CA ASN A 101 -2.63 9.33 -2.69
C ASN A 101 -1.14 9.20 -2.33
N ILE A 102 -0.59 7.98 -2.33
CA ILE A 102 0.83 7.76 -2.00
C ILE A 102 1.75 7.84 -3.23
N TYR A 103 1.25 7.66 -4.45
CA TYR A 103 2.08 7.68 -5.65
C TYR A 103 2.50 9.11 -5.99
N VAL A 104 3.52 9.60 -5.28
CA VAL A 104 4.02 10.97 -5.37
C VAL A 104 5.46 10.96 -5.86
N THR A 105 5.68 11.59 -7.03
CA THR A 105 7.02 11.79 -7.59
C THR A 105 7.85 12.67 -6.66
N GLY A 106 9.05 12.22 -6.33
CA GLY A 106 9.94 12.85 -5.36
C GLY A 106 9.82 12.30 -3.93
N ILE A 107 8.83 11.43 -3.64
CA ILE A 107 8.67 10.80 -2.33
C ILE A 107 8.79 9.26 -2.43
N VAL A 108 7.94 8.60 -3.21
CA VAL A 108 7.97 7.13 -3.35
C VAL A 108 8.68 6.67 -4.62
N THR A 109 8.75 7.54 -5.61
CA THR A 109 9.39 7.29 -6.91
C THR A 109 9.96 8.57 -7.50
N LYS A 110 10.86 8.45 -8.44
CA LYS A 110 11.30 9.52 -9.35
C LYS A 110 11.48 8.93 -10.74
N TYR A 111 11.72 9.76 -11.73
CA TYR A 111 12.02 9.32 -13.09
C TYR A 111 13.48 9.61 -13.44
N SER A 112 14.13 8.64 -14.09
CA SER A 112 15.46 8.81 -14.66
C SER A 112 15.43 9.75 -15.87
N GLU A 113 16.59 10.13 -16.39
CA GLU A 113 16.70 10.92 -17.63
C GLU A 113 16.08 10.19 -18.84
N ALA A 114 16.03 8.86 -18.80
CA ALA A 114 15.38 8.02 -19.83
C ALA A 114 13.85 7.90 -19.60
N GLY A 115 13.29 8.50 -18.55
CA GLY A 115 11.86 8.43 -18.24
C GLY A 115 11.45 7.17 -17.51
N GLU A 116 12.39 6.35 -17.05
CA GLU A 116 12.07 5.12 -16.31
C GLU A 116 11.88 5.40 -14.82
N PRO A 117 10.93 4.71 -14.14
CA PRO A 117 10.73 4.88 -12.71
C PRO A 117 11.94 4.37 -11.92
N VAL A 118 12.29 5.11 -10.88
CA VAL A 118 13.32 4.75 -9.89
C VAL A 118 12.69 4.85 -8.52
N GLY A 119 12.59 3.74 -7.81
CA GLY A 119 11.97 3.68 -6.49
C GLY A 119 12.77 4.42 -5.42
N LEU A 120 12.06 5.06 -4.51
CA LEU A 120 12.60 5.81 -3.38
C LEU A 120 12.17 5.24 -2.03
N CYS A 121 11.36 4.18 -2.01
CA CYS A 121 10.89 3.58 -0.78
C CYS A 121 12.01 2.80 -0.09
N ARG A 122 12.03 2.87 1.23
CA ARG A 122 13.04 2.25 2.08
C ARG A 122 12.77 0.76 2.34
N ALA A 123 11.52 0.32 2.21
CA ALA A 123 11.11 -1.03 2.54
C ALA A 123 11.94 -2.09 1.79
N SER A 124 12.43 -3.09 2.52
CA SER A 124 13.08 -4.27 1.94
C SER A 124 12.08 -5.35 1.54
N GLU A 125 10.92 -5.38 2.18
CA GLU A 125 9.88 -6.38 1.98
C GLU A 125 8.48 -5.75 2.05
N LEU A 126 7.60 -6.24 1.16
CA LEU A 126 6.16 -6.00 1.21
C LEU A 126 5.44 -7.35 1.24
N TYR A 127 4.55 -7.52 2.20
CA TYR A 127 3.65 -8.67 2.28
C TYR A 127 2.27 -8.25 1.82
N TYR A 128 1.73 -8.97 0.85
CA TYR A 128 0.35 -8.82 0.42
C TYR A 128 -0.47 -9.98 0.98
N VAL A 129 -1.41 -9.66 1.85
CA VAL A 129 -2.27 -10.64 2.54
C VAL A 129 -3.68 -10.52 2.00
N THR A 130 -4.22 -11.64 1.54
CA THR A 130 -5.56 -11.68 0.95
C THR A 130 -6.29 -12.97 1.29
N THR A 131 -7.61 -12.94 1.22
CA THR A 131 -8.46 -14.14 1.30
C THR A 131 -9.55 -14.04 0.27
N SER A 132 -9.98 -15.21 -0.24
CA SER A 132 -11.08 -15.34 -1.20
C SER A 132 -12.09 -16.40 -0.78
N GLY A 133 -13.36 -16.20 -1.13
CA GLY A 133 -14.42 -17.19 -0.93
C GLY A 133 -14.29 -18.37 -1.88
N GLY A 134 -13.92 -18.11 -3.14
CA GLY A 134 -13.63 -19.09 -4.18
C GLY A 134 -12.14 -19.21 -4.48
N PRO A 135 -11.78 -19.79 -5.65
CA PRO A 135 -10.38 -19.88 -6.10
C PRO A 135 -9.70 -18.51 -6.16
N PHE A 136 -8.43 -18.48 -5.78
CA PHE A 136 -7.63 -17.27 -5.82
C PHE A 136 -7.13 -16.98 -7.24
N ASP A 137 -7.18 -15.71 -7.63
CA ASP A 137 -6.56 -15.17 -8.84
C ASP A 137 -5.74 -13.94 -8.47
N GLY A 138 -4.43 -14.01 -8.62
CA GLY A 138 -3.51 -12.94 -8.23
C GLY A 138 -3.35 -11.80 -9.24
N ARG A 139 -3.83 -11.99 -10.49
CA ARG A 139 -3.51 -11.09 -11.61
C ARG A 139 -3.82 -9.60 -11.36
N PHE A 140 -4.98 -9.31 -10.75
CA PHE A 140 -5.47 -7.95 -10.57
C PHE A 140 -5.35 -7.41 -9.15
N GLY A 141 -4.73 -8.19 -8.26
CA GLY A 141 -4.47 -7.81 -6.88
C GLY A 141 -2.99 -7.91 -6.54
N TYR A 142 -2.55 -9.13 -6.23
CA TYR A 142 -1.15 -9.39 -5.85
C TYR A 142 -0.16 -9.01 -6.95
N ASP A 143 -0.36 -9.46 -8.19
CA ASP A 143 0.58 -9.18 -9.28
C ASP A 143 0.63 -7.69 -9.61
N TYR A 144 -0.51 -7.01 -9.50
CA TYR A 144 -0.57 -5.56 -9.66
C TYR A 144 0.30 -4.84 -8.60
N TRP A 145 0.10 -5.16 -7.32
CA TRP A 145 0.88 -4.56 -6.23
C TRP A 145 2.35 -4.93 -6.29
N LYS A 146 2.67 -6.16 -6.67
CA LYS A 146 4.04 -6.62 -6.88
C LYS A 146 4.74 -5.78 -7.95
N THR A 147 4.08 -5.56 -9.08
CA THR A 147 4.61 -4.72 -10.16
C THR A 147 4.88 -3.29 -9.69
N ILE A 148 3.90 -2.64 -9.06
CA ILE A 148 4.06 -1.28 -8.53
C ILE A 148 5.18 -1.22 -7.48
N ALA A 149 5.21 -2.16 -6.55
CA ALA A 149 6.20 -2.17 -5.48
C ALA A 149 7.63 -2.37 -6.01
N GLN A 150 7.83 -3.31 -6.92
CA GLN A 150 9.16 -3.61 -7.45
C GLN A 150 9.61 -2.59 -8.50
N ASP A 151 8.78 -2.31 -9.50
CA ASP A 151 9.19 -1.53 -10.66
C ASP A 151 9.12 -0.02 -10.41
N CYS A 152 8.21 0.44 -9.54
CA CYS A 152 8.00 1.86 -9.31
C CYS A 152 8.49 2.36 -7.95
N PHE A 153 8.38 1.55 -6.90
CA PHE A 153 8.72 1.96 -5.54
C PHE A 153 10.09 1.45 -5.07
N GLY A 154 10.69 0.50 -5.80
CA GLY A 154 12.01 -0.04 -5.49
C GLY A 154 12.04 -1.00 -4.31
N ILE A 155 10.92 -1.65 -4.01
CA ILE A 155 10.83 -2.67 -2.94
C ILE A 155 11.19 -4.03 -3.53
N PRO A 156 12.35 -4.62 -3.20
CA PRO A 156 12.88 -5.76 -3.95
C PRO A 156 12.12 -7.05 -3.72
N THR A 157 11.55 -7.25 -2.53
CA THR A 157 10.88 -8.49 -2.14
C THR A 157 9.40 -8.25 -1.89
N VAL A 158 8.54 -8.93 -2.65
CA VAL A 158 7.09 -8.92 -2.45
C VAL A 158 6.62 -10.35 -2.24
N LYS A 159 5.96 -10.59 -1.10
CA LYS A 159 5.50 -11.91 -0.67
C LYS A 159 3.98 -11.95 -0.61
N LEU A 160 3.40 -13.06 -1.04
CA LEU A 160 1.98 -13.35 -0.96
C LEU A 160 1.70 -14.26 0.25
N LEU A 161 0.71 -13.87 1.04
CA LEU A 161 0.07 -14.74 2.02
C LEU A 161 -1.43 -14.78 1.69
N GLU A 162 -1.93 -15.92 1.27
CA GLU A 162 -3.30 -16.06 0.82
C GLU A 162 -4.00 -17.27 1.43
N ALA A 163 -5.32 -17.19 1.53
CA ALA A 163 -6.19 -18.33 1.82
C ALA A 163 -7.41 -18.25 0.91
N GLU A 164 -7.66 -19.32 0.18
CA GLU A 164 -8.72 -19.42 -0.81
C GLU A 164 -9.78 -20.46 -0.46
N ASN A 165 -10.88 -20.48 -1.23
CA ASN A 165 -11.97 -21.44 -1.10
C ASN A 165 -12.63 -21.45 0.30
N LEU A 166 -12.71 -20.27 0.94
CA LEU A 166 -13.20 -20.16 2.32
C LEU A 166 -14.75 -20.21 2.43
N ASP A 167 -15.45 -20.17 1.30
CA ASP A 167 -16.92 -20.27 1.23
C ASP A 167 -17.40 -21.57 0.57
N ILE A 168 -16.51 -22.52 0.32
CA ILE A 168 -16.78 -23.83 -0.31
C ILE A 168 -16.67 -24.94 0.72
#